data_edf97d0c14be2184c1754f8dea497653
#
_entry.id   edf97d0c14be2184c1754f8dea497653
#
_cell.length_a   1.000
_cell.length_b   1.000
_cell.length_c   1.000
_cell.angle_alpha   90.00
_cell.angle_beta   90.00
_cell.angle_gamma   90.00
#
_symmetry.space_group_name_H-M   'P 1'
#
loop_
_entity.id
_entity.type
_entity.pdbx_description
1 polymer ?
#
loop_
_entity_poly.entity_id
_entity_poly.type
_entity_poly.pdbx_seq_one_letter_code
_entity_poly.pdbx_strand_id
1 'polypeptide(L)'
;MSRAVAQAAETASTFRDANEQLEARADELGLGARPTPYLCECEDGRCTELIALTRVEYEEVRAYPKRFVVVAGHQEADARIVQEAPRFTVVEKIGEEGKLVAARDPRAR
;
A
#
# COMPACT_ATOMS: atom_id res chain seq x y z
N MET A 1 -12.80 11.26 15.85
CA MET A 1 -12.42 10.40 14.70
C MET A 1 -13.61 9.57 14.28
N SER A 2 -13.89 9.49 12.99
CA SER A 2 -15.03 8.73 12.51
C SER A 2 -14.70 7.24 12.42
N ARG A 3 -15.75 6.41 12.54
CA ARG A 3 -15.61 4.97 12.34
C ARG A 3 -15.15 4.64 10.93
N ALA A 4 -15.61 5.42 9.93
CA ALA A 4 -15.24 5.22 8.54
C ALA A 4 -13.74 5.43 8.31
N VAL A 5 -13.16 6.46 8.94
CA VAL A 5 -11.73 6.73 8.84
C VAL A 5 -10.92 5.60 9.47
N ALA A 6 -11.34 5.13 10.65
CA ALA A 6 -10.67 4.02 11.32
C ALA A 6 -10.74 2.73 10.50
N GLN A 7 -11.90 2.45 9.89
CA GLN A 7 -12.08 1.27 9.07
C GLN A 7 -11.24 1.35 7.79
N ALA A 8 -11.19 2.51 7.15
CA ALA A 8 -10.40 2.71 5.94
C ALA A 8 -8.91 2.49 6.24
N ALA A 9 -8.42 3.05 7.33
CA ALA A 9 -7.04 2.89 7.77
C ALA A 9 -6.73 1.42 8.05
N GLU A 10 -7.64 0.71 8.69
CA GLU A 10 -7.49 -0.71 9.01
C GLU A 10 -7.40 -1.55 7.74
N THR A 11 -8.29 -1.30 6.78
CA THR A 11 -8.33 -2.07 5.54
C THR A 11 -7.04 -1.88 4.73
N ALA A 12 -6.62 -0.64 4.51
CA ALA A 12 -5.39 -0.35 3.77
C ALA A 12 -4.17 -0.96 4.47
N SER A 13 -4.11 -0.84 5.80
CA SER A 13 -3.00 -1.38 6.59
C SER A 13 -2.95 -2.89 6.53
N THR A 14 -4.09 -3.57 6.49
CA THR A 14 -4.15 -5.02 6.38
C THR A 14 -3.57 -5.50 5.03
N PHE A 15 -3.93 -4.83 3.93
CA PHE A 15 -3.34 -5.15 2.63
C PHE A 15 -1.84 -4.89 2.63
N ARG A 16 -1.40 -3.80 3.24
CA ARG A 16 0.03 -3.46 3.32
C ARG A 16 0.80 -4.51 4.13
N ASP A 17 0.23 -4.96 5.25
CA ASP A 17 0.84 -6.01 6.06
C ASP A 17 1.03 -7.29 5.25
N ALA A 18 0.02 -7.66 4.45
CA ALA A 18 0.10 -8.82 3.57
C ALA A 18 1.20 -8.64 2.52
N ASN A 19 1.32 -7.45 1.95
CA ASN A 19 2.37 -7.16 0.97
C ASN A 19 3.77 -7.21 1.57
N GLU A 20 3.93 -6.83 2.84
CA GLU A 20 5.22 -6.99 3.52
C GLU A 20 5.63 -8.46 3.57
N GLN A 21 4.68 -9.35 3.80
CA GLN A 21 4.95 -10.79 3.82
C GLN A 21 5.22 -11.33 2.42
N LEU A 22 4.52 -10.84 1.41
CA LEU A 22 4.76 -11.20 0.01
C LEU A 22 6.17 -10.81 -0.41
N GLU A 23 6.62 -9.61 -0.04
CA GLU A 23 7.97 -9.16 -0.35
C GLU A 23 9.02 -10.06 0.32
N ALA A 24 8.83 -10.37 1.60
CA ALA A 24 9.74 -11.23 2.33
C ALA A 24 9.83 -12.61 1.69
N ARG A 25 8.69 -13.14 1.24
CA ARG A 25 8.66 -14.44 0.56
C ARG A 25 9.37 -14.40 -0.78
N ALA A 26 9.18 -13.32 -1.54
CA ALA A 26 9.87 -13.15 -2.82
C ALA A 26 11.38 -13.08 -2.61
N ASP A 27 11.83 -12.41 -1.55
CA ASP A 27 13.26 -12.36 -1.21
C ASP A 27 13.81 -13.75 -0.88
N GLU A 28 13.08 -14.54 -0.09
CA GLU A 28 13.47 -15.89 0.23
C GLU A 28 13.63 -16.75 -1.02
N LEU A 29 12.79 -16.51 -2.03
CA LEU A 29 12.80 -17.27 -3.28
C LEU A 29 13.76 -16.70 -4.32
N GLY A 30 14.46 -15.62 -4.01
CA GLY A 30 15.41 -15.00 -4.93
C GLY A 30 14.76 -14.27 -6.11
N LEU A 31 13.53 -13.80 -5.95
CA LEU A 31 12.76 -13.16 -7.02
C LEU A 31 12.91 -11.63 -7.05
N GLY A 32 13.80 -11.07 -6.24
CA GLY A 32 13.85 -9.62 -5.96
C GLY A 32 13.97 -8.72 -7.18
N ALA A 33 14.63 -9.15 -8.24
CA ALA A 33 14.81 -8.33 -9.44
C ALA A 33 13.63 -8.39 -10.41
N ARG A 34 12.72 -9.33 -10.22
CA ARG A 34 11.59 -9.54 -11.11
C ARG A 34 10.34 -8.87 -10.58
N PRO A 35 9.47 -8.34 -11.46
CA PRO A 35 8.16 -7.91 -11.00
C PRO A 35 7.42 -9.09 -10.38
N THR A 36 6.87 -8.89 -9.19
CA THR A 36 6.08 -9.88 -8.50
C THR A 36 4.70 -9.30 -8.21
N PRO A 37 3.67 -10.15 -8.05
CA PRO A 37 2.33 -9.63 -7.78
C PRO A 37 2.21 -9.17 -6.32
N TYR A 38 1.78 -7.93 -6.15
CA TYR A 38 1.41 -7.36 -4.85
C TYR A 38 -0.08 -7.06 -4.86
N LEU A 39 -0.67 -7.00 -3.69
CA LEU A 39 -2.08 -6.65 -3.55
C LEU A 39 -2.26 -5.14 -3.72
N CYS A 40 -3.39 -4.74 -4.30
CA CYS A 40 -3.81 -3.34 -4.31
C CYS A 40 -4.12 -2.93 -2.86
N GLU A 41 -3.44 -1.90 -2.37
CA GLU A 41 -3.59 -1.45 -0.98
C GLU A 41 -4.68 -0.39 -0.85
N CYS A 42 -5.81 -0.60 -1.52
CA CYS A 42 -6.93 0.32 -1.47
C CYS A 42 -7.78 0.08 -0.22
N GLU A 43 -8.83 0.89 -0.08
CA GLU A 43 -9.70 0.84 1.11
C GLU A 43 -10.92 -0.05 0.92
N ASP A 44 -11.02 -0.77 -0.21
CA ASP A 44 -12.08 -1.73 -0.44
C ASP A 44 -11.60 -3.12 -0.01
N GLY A 45 -12.13 -3.60 1.10
CA GLY A 45 -11.74 -4.89 1.66
C GLY A 45 -12.03 -6.09 0.77
N ARG A 46 -12.82 -5.89 -0.30
CA ARG A 46 -13.15 -6.94 -1.24
C ARG A 46 -12.28 -6.90 -2.50
N CYS A 47 -11.38 -5.93 -2.60
CA CYS A 47 -10.53 -5.79 -3.77
C CYS A 47 -9.58 -6.98 -3.87
N THR A 48 -9.51 -7.59 -5.05
CA THR A 48 -8.63 -8.72 -5.33
C THR A 48 -7.64 -8.42 -6.45
N GLU A 49 -7.52 -7.15 -6.84
CA GLU A 49 -6.63 -6.75 -7.92
C GLU A 49 -5.17 -6.89 -7.50
N LEU A 50 -4.34 -7.27 -8.47
CA LEU A 50 -2.90 -7.43 -8.24
C LEU A 50 -2.13 -6.41 -9.08
N ILE A 51 -0.98 -6.00 -8.57
CA ILE A 51 -0.10 -5.04 -9.23
C ILE A 51 1.28 -5.68 -9.35
N ALA A 52 1.83 -5.73 -10.55
CA ALA A 52 3.20 -6.22 -10.73
C ALA A 52 4.17 -5.10 -10.38
N LEU A 53 5.01 -5.34 -9.38
CA LEU A 53 6.02 -4.39 -8.91
C LEU A 53 7.34 -5.11 -8.75
N THR A 54 8.43 -4.41 -9.04
CA THR A 54 9.74 -4.88 -8.60
C THR A 54 9.90 -4.55 -7.11
N ARG A 55 10.86 -5.21 -6.47
CA ARG A 55 11.17 -4.92 -5.08
C ARG A 55 11.55 -3.45 -4.89
N VAL A 56 12.35 -2.91 -5.81
CA VAL A 56 12.77 -1.50 -5.74
C VAL A 56 11.56 -0.57 -5.77
N GLU A 57 10.62 -0.84 -6.67
CA GLU A 57 9.40 -0.03 -6.76
C GLU A 57 8.59 -0.09 -5.48
N TYR A 58 8.43 -1.28 -4.90
CA TYR A 58 7.68 -1.42 -3.67
C TYR A 58 8.40 -0.74 -2.49
N GLU A 59 9.73 -0.88 -2.40
CA GLU A 59 10.50 -0.24 -1.34
C GLU A 59 10.42 1.29 -1.41
N GLU A 60 10.34 1.86 -2.60
CA GLU A 60 10.15 3.30 -2.74
C GLU A 60 8.83 3.76 -2.13
N VAL A 61 7.77 2.97 -2.29
CA VAL A 61 6.49 3.27 -1.65
C VAL A 61 6.63 3.16 -0.12
N ARG A 62 7.26 2.08 0.35
CA ARG A 62 7.38 1.79 1.77
C ARG A 62 8.35 2.72 2.51
N ALA A 63 9.13 3.51 1.78
CA ALA A 63 10.00 4.51 2.40
C ALA A 63 9.21 5.59 3.16
N TYR A 64 7.91 5.71 2.88
CA TYR A 64 7.05 6.71 3.51
C TYR A 64 5.86 5.98 4.18
N PRO A 65 5.70 6.12 5.50
CA PRO A 65 4.72 5.32 6.24
C PRO A 65 3.25 5.62 5.90
N LYS A 66 2.98 6.74 5.24
CA LYS A 66 1.61 7.11 4.87
C LYS A 66 1.28 6.79 3.41
N ARG A 67 2.22 6.21 2.67
CA ARG A 67 2.04 5.92 1.24
C ARG A 67 1.65 4.49 0.99
N PHE A 68 0.80 4.31 -0.01
CA PHE A 68 0.24 3.02 -0.39
C PHE A 68 0.21 2.92 -1.91
N VAL A 69 0.28 1.69 -2.43
CA VAL A 69 0.20 1.43 -3.86
C VAL A 69 -1.17 0.87 -4.19
N VAL A 70 -1.81 1.43 -5.21
CA VAL A 70 -3.14 1.00 -5.65
C VAL A 70 -3.20 0.89 -7.16
N VAL A 71 -4.14 0.10 -7.66
CA VAL A 71 -4.47 0.07 -9.09
C VAL A 71 -4.99 1.45 -9.49
N ALA A 72 -4.61 1.92 -10.67
CA ALA A 72 -5.11 3.21 -11.17
C ALA A 72 -6.64 3.23 -11.14
N GLY A 73 -7.20 4.26 -10.54
CA GLY A 73 -8.64 4.38 -10.36
C GLY A 73 -9.17 3.85 -9.05
N HIS A 74 -8.34 3.14 -8.27
CA HIS A 74 -8.76 2.60 -6.96
C HIS A 74 -8.44 3.56 -5.81
N GLN A 75 -7.88 4.72 -6.09
CA GLN A 75 -7.62 5.72 -5.06
C GLN A 75 -8.92 6.35 -4.58
N GLU A 76 -8.97 6.67 -3.30
CA GLU A 76 -10.10 7.38 -2.73
C GLU A 76 -10.14 8.82 -3.22
N ALA A 77 -11.33 9.44 -3.26
CA ALA A 77 -11.49 10.79 -3.78
C ALA A 77 -10.67 11.82 -3.02
N ASP A 78 -10.46 11.60 -1.72
CA ASP A 78 -9.72 12.52 -0.85
C ASP A 78 -8.26 12.13 -0.67
N ALA A 79 -7.81 11.07 -1.33
CA ALA A 79 -6.42 10.64 -1.23
C ALA A 79 -5.53 11.58 -2.05
N ARG A 80 -4.35 11.84 -1.52
CA ARG A 80 -3.34 12.62 -2.24
C ARG A 80 -2.56 11.71 -3.17
N ILE A 81 -2.65 11.95 -4.47
CA ILE A 81 -1.87 11.19 -5.45
C ILE A 81 -0.46 11.78 -5.47
N VAL A 82 0.55 10.94 -5.22
CA VAL A 82 1.95 11.38 -5.23
C VAL A 82 2.72 10.85 -6.44
N GLN A 83 2.20 9.81 -7.09
CA GLN A 83 2.82 9.28 -8.30
C GLN A 83 1.79 8.52 -9.13
N GLU A 84 1.82 8.75 -10.44
CA GLU A 84 1.02 7.97 -11.38
C GLU A 84 2.00 7.30 -12.35
N ALA A 85 2.11 5.98 -12.26
CA ALA A 85 2.94 5.18 -13.14
C ALA A 85 2.04 4.37 -14.07
N PRO A 86 2.58 3.81 -15.17
CA PRO A 86 1.74 3.04 -16.11
C PRO A 86 1.02 1.86 -15.47
N ARG A 87 1.62 1.24 -14.45
CA ARG A 87 1.08 0.01 -13.85
C ARG A 87 0.42 0.23 -12.50
N PHE A 88 0.58 1.41 -11.89
CA PHE A 88 0.08 1.63 -10.53
C PHE A 88 0.01 3.11 -10.20
N THR A 89 -0.69 3.43 -9.13
CA THR A 89 -0.75 4.77 -8.56
C THR A 89 -0.28 4.70 -7.11
N VAL A 90 0.50 5.68 -6.68
CA VAL A 90 0.92 5.79 -5.28
C VAL A 90 0.13 6.93 -4.65
N VAL A 91 -0.50 6.64 -3.53
CA VAL A 91 -1.29 7.62 -2.78
C VAL A 91 -0.69 7.83 -1.40
N GLU A 92 -0.93 9.01 -0.84
CA GLU A 92 -0.52 9.33 0.53
C GLU A 92 -1.78 9.63 1.34
N LYS A 93 -1.94 8.93 2.47
CA LYS A 93 -3.03 9.20 3.38
C LYS A 93 -2.75 10.47 4.15
N ILE A 94 -3.78 11.29 4.33
CA ILE A 94 -3.65 12.60 4.98
C ILE A 94 -4.54 12.65 6.23
N GLY A 95 -4.35 13.68 7.05
CA GLY A 95 -5.18 13.91 8.23
C GLY A 95 -5.12 12.76 9.23
N GLU A 96 -6.24 12.48 9.84
CA GLU A 96 -6.34 11.42 10.86
C GLU A 96 -6.01 10.04 10.29
N GLU A 97 -6.46 9.75 9.07
CA GLU A 97 -6.14 8.48 8.45
C GLU A 97 -4.63 8.32 8.28
N GLY A 98 -3.95 9.39 7.86
CA GLY A 98 -2.50 9.36 7.72
C GLY A 98 -1.80 9.04 9.04
N LYS A 99 -2.28 9.63 10.13
CA LYS A 99 -1.72 9.36 11.46
C LYS A 99 -1.93 7.91 11.88
N LEU A 100 -3.13 7.37 11.62
CA LEU A 100 -3.46 6.00 11.98
C LEU A 100 -2.60 4.98 11.23
N VAL A 101 -2.45 5.13 9.92
CA VAL A 101 -1.67 4.19 9.13
C VAL A 101 -0.18 4.29 9.46
N ALA A 102 0.32 5.49 9.77
CA ALA A 102 1.71 5.66 10.18
C ALA A 102 1.97 4.97 11.51
N ALA A 103 1.07 5.12 12.47
CA ALA A 103 1.19 4.48 13.78
C ALA A 103 1.13 2.96 13.67
N ARG A 104 0.41 2.44 12.67
CA ARG A 104 0.22 1.02 12.45
C ARG A 104 1.26 0.40 11.51
N ASP A 105 2.17 1.19 10.97
CA ASP A 105 3.18 0.70 10.04
C ASP A 105 4.10 -0.29 10.75
N PRO A 106 4.23 -1.55 10.25
CA PRO A 106 5.12 -2.52 10.89
C PRO A 106 6.57 -2.12 10.87
N ARG A 107 6.95 -1.17 10.02
CA ARG A 107 8.31 -0.63 9.97
C ARG A 107 8.52 0.56 10.91
N ALA A 108 7.47 1.03 11.58
CA ALA A 108 7.56 2.16 12.51
C ALA A 108 8.12 1.67 13.85
N ARG A 109 9.40 1.83 14.03
CA ARG A 109 10.09 1.41 15.25
C ARG A 109 10.88 2.55 15.84
#